data_e47dcbb87e20825aab4db55bd1b71edd
#
_entry.id   e47dcbb87e20825aab4db55bd1b71edd
#
_cell.length_a   1.000
_cell.length_b   1.000
_cell.length_c   1.000
_cell.angle_alpha   90.00
_cell.angle_beta   90.00
_cell.angle_gamma   90.00
#
_symmetry.space_group_name_H-M   'P 1'
#
loop_
_entity.id
_entity.type
_entity.pdbx_description
1 polymer ?
#
loop_
_entity_poly.entity_id
_entity_poly.type
_entity_poly.pdbx_seq_one_letter_code
_entity_poly.pdbx_strand_id
1 'polypeptide(L)'
;ANSAQTRLSTDDSALSQVQIQLQSLRTLALEANNSSLSTQDRAAIATQATQIQNSLLALANTQDGNGEYLFGGFATQTQPFTLSATGATYNGDQGQRQVQIAAGQSVADSDSGNSVFGQIKNGNGTFTATAAAANAGSGVLGATTVSNATLYGAGNGVYSINFTAPGTYEVRDSTNALVSSGTYTDGSTISFAGVQVTLSGQPAAGDSFAVVPSTNQSVFTTVQNLVNALQPGANSATATTQLNNSIGYALNNIDQALNQMSNVRASVGGRLNSITTQQSVSSSQQIQLQTNISNLQSLDYAGAITTLQQQNTTLSAALQAYSLTQGLSLFKFL
;
A
#
# COMPACT_ATOMS: atom_id res chain seq x y z
N ALA A 1 -11.60 7.66 17.22
CA ALA A 1 -10.43 6.76 17.26
C ALA A 1 -10.83 5.31 16.97
N ASN A 2 -11.79 4.71 17.70
CA ASN A 2 -12.16 3.29 17.52
C ASN A 2 -12.67 2.97 16.11
N SER A 3 -13.53 3.82 15.53
CA SER A 3 -14.04 3.64 14.16
C SER A 3 -12.90 3.69 13.13
N ALA A 4 -11.97 4.64 13.25
CA ALA A 4 -10.80 4.72 12.38
C ALA A 4 -9.88 3.49 12.53
N GLN A 5 -9.70 3.01 13.76
CA GLN A 5 -8.93 1.78 14.03
C GLN A 5 -9.55 0.57 13.35
N THR A 6 -10.86 0.36 13.50
CA THR A 6 -11.57 -0.77 12.87
C THR A 6 -11.46 -0.68 11.35
N ARG A 7 -11.67 0.51 10.76
CA ARG A 7 -11.59 0.72 9.31
C ARG A 7 -10.19 0.43 8.78
N LEU A 8 -9.13 0.98 9.41
CA LEU A 8 -7.74 0.71 9.05
C LEU A 8 -7.33 -0.75 9.23
N SER A 9 -7.89 -1.45 10.24
CA SER A 9 -7.66 -2.89 10.42
C SER A 9 -8.32 -3.72 9.30
N THR A 10 -9.49 -3.30 8.83
CA THR A 10 -10.15 -3.92 7.66
C THR A 10 -9.36 -3.65 6.39
N ASP A 11 -8.83 -2.42 6.24
CA ASP A 11 -7.97 -2.01 5.13
C ASP A 11 -6.69 -2.86 5.09
N ASP A 12 -5.94 -2.97 6.21
CA ASP A 12 -4.75 -3.84 6.28
C ASP A 12 -5.05 -5.30 5.95
N SER A 13 -6.20 -5.81 6.40
CA SER A 13 -6.65 -7.17 6.10
C SER A 13 -6.92 -7.35 4.60
N ALA A 14 -7.60 -6.41 3.96
CA ALA A 14 -7.84 -6.42 2.52
C ALA A 14 -6.51 -6.34 1.73
N LEU A 15 -5.62 -5.42 2.10
CA LEU A 15 -4.30 -5.27 1.47
C LEU A 15 -3.41 -6.50 1.65
N SER A 16 -3.50 -7.17 2.81
CA SER A 16 -2.82 -8.45 3.06
C SER A 16 -3.29 -9.54 2.10
N GLN A 17 -4.61 -9.65 1.87
CA GLN A 17 -5.17 -10.58 0.91
C GLN A 17 -4.76 -10.23 -0.53
N VAL A 18 -4.75 -8.95 -0.89
CA VAL A 18 -4.23 -8.47 -2.20
C VAL A 18 -2.78 -8.93 -2.39
N GLN A 19 -1.93 -8.80 -1.38
CA GLN A 19 -0.54 -9.23 -1.44
C GLN A 19 -0.42 -10.75 -1.67
N ILE A 20 -1.24 -11.55 -1.00
CA ILE A 20 -1.30 -13.01 -1.21
C ILE A 20 -1.72 -13.35 -2.65
N GLN A 21 -2.75 -12.65 -3.19
CA GLN A 21 -3.19 -12.86 -4.58
C GLN A 21 -2.10 -12.50 -5.59
N LEU A 22 -1.37 -11.39 -5.36
CA LEU A 22 -0.24 -10.99 -6.21
C LEU A 22 0.93 -11.97 -6.14
N GLN A 23 1.24 -12.55 -4.98
CA GLN A 23 2.24 -13.60 -4.85
C GLN A 23 1.83 -14.87 -5.61
N SER A 24 0.54 -15.25 -5.54
CA SER A 24 0.01 -16.36 -6.32
C SER A 24 0.10 -16.09 -7.82
N LEU A 25 -0.25 -14.87 -8.26
CA LEU A 25 -0.11 -14.45 -9.65
C LEU A 25 1.35 -14.50 -10.12
N ARG A 26 2.30 -14.06 -9.27
CA ARG A 26 3.73 -14.14 -9.55
C ARG A 26 4.17 -15.60 -9.76
N THR A 27 3.69 -16.51 -8.92
CA THR A 27 3.98 -17.96 -9.06
C THR A 27 3.44 -18.50 -10.38
N LEU A 28 2.21 -18.15 -10.74
CA LEU A 28 1.61 -18.55 -12.04
C LEU A 28 2.38 -17.97 -13.23
N ALA A 29 2.85 -16.73 -13.14
CA ALA A 29 3.67 -16.12 -14.19
C ALA A 29 5.03 -16.84 -14.35
N LEU A 30 5.67 -17.22 -13.25
CA LEU A 30 6.90 -18.02 -13.28
C LEU A 30 6.67 -19.41 -13.87
N GLU A 31 5.56 -20.08 -13.52
CA GLU A 31 5.16 -21.35 -14.09
C GLU A 31 4.93 -21.22 -15.60
N ALA A 32 4.21 -20.17 -16.02
CA ALA A 32 3.92 -19.91 -17.43
C ALA A 32 5.18 -19.62 -18.29
N ASN A 33 6.27 -19.18 -17.66
CA ASN A 33 7.56 -18.94 -18.34
C ASN A 33 8.31 -20.26 -18.67
N ASN A 34 7.76 -21.40 -18.30
CA ASN A 34 8.35 -22.70 -18.65
C ASN A 34 8.08 -23.01 -20.13
N SER A 35 9.15 -23.14 -20.91
CA SER A 35 9.09 -23.44 -22.35
C SER A 35 8.50 -24.81 -22.67
N SER A 36 8.42 -25.74 -21.71
CA SER A 36 7.86 -27.08 -21.88
C SER A 36 6.33 -27.16 -21.82
N LEU A 37 5.67 -26.03 -21.40
CA LEU A 37 4.21 -26.01 -21.29
C LEU A 37 3.53 -26.00 -22.66
N SER A 38 2.46 -26.80 -22.76
CA SER A 38 1.57 -26.75 -23.91
C SER A 38 0.73 -25.48 -23.95
N THR A 39 0.14 -25.17 -25.08
CA THR A 39 -0.83 -24.07 -25.19
C THR A 39 -2.03 -24.24 -24.27
N GLN A 40 -2.45 -25.48 -24.04
CA GLN A 40 -3.57 -25.81 -23.16
C GLN A 40 -3.23 -25.55 -21.68
N ASP A 41 -2.00 -25.91 -21.26
CA ASP A 41 -1.53 -25.62 -19.89
C ASP A 41 -1.45 -24.11 -19.66
N ARG A 42 -0.95 -23.35 -20.64
CA ARG A 42 -0.93 -21.88 -20.56
C ARG A 42 -2.34 -21.28 -20.50
N ALA A 43 -3.30 -21.81 -21.25
CA ALA A 43 -4.70 -21.39 -21.17
C ALA A 43 -5.32 -21.69 -19.79
N ALA A 44 -4.94 -22.79 -19.15
CA ALA A 44 -5.35 -23.10 -17.79
C ALA A 44 -4.76 -22.09 -16.78
N ILE A 45 -3.49 -21.71 -16.92
CA ILE A 45 -2.86 -20.66 -16.12
C ILE A 45 -3.54 -19.30 -16.37
N ALA A 46 -3.88 -18.94 -17.61
CA ALA A 46 -4.63 -17.74 -17.93
C ALA A 46 -5.99 -17.69 -17.23
N THR A 47 -6.67 -18.83 -17.16
CA THR A 47 -7.95 -18.96 -16.43
C THR A 47 -7.75 -18.72 -14.93
N GLN A 48 -6.71 -19.25 -14.31
CA GLN A 48 -6.39 -19.02 -12.91
C GLN A 48 -6.02 -17.55 -12.66
N ALA A 49 -5.23 -16.94 -13.56
CA ALA A 49 -4.90 -15.51 -13.47
C ALA A 49 -6.16 -14.63 -13.56
N THR A 50 -7.15 -15.01 -14.39
CA THR A 50 -8.44 -14.32 -14.47
C THR A 50 -9.24 -14.46 -13.16
N GLN A 51 -9.19 -15.59 -12.49
CA GLN A 51 -9.81 -15.76 -11.17
C GLN A 51 -9.14 -14.88 -10.10
N ILE A 52 -7.81 -14.77 -10.14
CA ILE A 52 -7.06 -13.84 -9.29
C ILE A 52 -7.48 -12.39 -9.60
N GLN A 53 -7.65 -12.00 -10.86
CA GLN A 53 -8.14 -10.67 -11.23
C GLN A 53 -9.50 -10.36 -10.59
N ASN A 54 -10.44 -11.30 -10.66
CA ASN A 54 -11.75 -11.16 -10.04
C ASN A 54 -11.65 -11.04 -8.51
N SER A 55 -10.76 -11.81 -7.88
CA SER A 55 -10.51 -11.73 -6.43
C SER A 55 -9.90 -10.37 -6.04
N LEU A 56 -8.94 -9.87 -6.82
CA LEU A 56 -8.35 -8.54 -6.61
C LEU A 56 -9.41 -7.43 -6.77
N LEU A 57 -10.29 -7.57 -7.75
CA LEU A 57 -11.39 -6.62 -7.95
C LEU A 57 -12.36 -6.62 -6.75
N ALA A 58 -12.71 -7.79 -6.23
CA ALA A 58 -13.55 -7.90 -5.04
C ALA A 58 -12.88 -7.25 -3.82
N LEU A 59 -11.57 -7.50 -3.62
CA LEU A 59 -10.78 -6.90 -2.54
C LEU A 59 -10.68 -5.37 -2.68
N ALA A 60 -10.47 -4.86 -3.89
CA ALA A 60 -10.43 -3.42 -4.16
C ALA A 60 -11.82 -2.73 -3.99
N ASN A 61 -12.90 -3.51 -3.95
CA ASN A 61 -14.26 -3.06 -3.68
C ASN A 61 -14.75 -3.48 -2.26
N THR A 62 -13.82 -3.71 -1.34
CA THR A 62 -14.18 -4.05 0.05
C THR A 62 -14.89 -2.88 0.72
N GLN A 63 -15.96 -3.20 1.46
CA GLN A 63 -16.72 -2.27 2.28
C GLN A 63 -16.38 -2.46 3.76
N ASP A 64 -16.54 -1.40 4.54
CA ASP A 64 -16.48 -1.47 6.00
C ASP A 64 -17.83 -1.95 6.60
N GLY A 65 -17.92 -2.04 7.93
CA GLY A 65 -19.13 -2.47 8.65
C GLY A 65 -20.35 -1.56 8.46
N ASN A 66 -20.18 -0.37 7.88
CA ASN A 66 -21.25 0.58 7.56
C ASN A 66 -21.70 0.49 6.10
N GLY A 67 -21.08 -0.38 5.30
CA GLY A 67 -21.33 -0.47 3.85
C GLY A 67 -20.62 0.59 3.02
N GLU A 68 -19.64 1.30 3.60
CA GLU A 68 -18.83 2.29 2.88
C GLU A 68 -17.59 1.62 2.25
N TYR A 69 -17.31 1.92 0.99
CA TYR A 69 -16.12 1.41 0.32
C TYR A 69 -14.84 1.98 0.95
N LEU A 70 -13.85 1.10 1.17
CA LEU A 70 -12.57 1.48 1.78
C LEU A 70 -11.73 2.34 0.83
N PHE A 71 -11.72 2.01 -0.46
CA PHE A 71 -10.86 2.58 -1.47
C PHE A 71 -11.54 3.59 -2.40
N GLY A 72 -12.72 4.09 -2.01
CA GLY A 72 -13.50 5.06 -2.80
C GLY A 72 -13.02 6.51 -2.70
N GLY A 73 -12.06 6.82 -1.82
CA GLY A 73 -11.72 8.19 -1.46
C GLY A 73 -12.82 8.83 -0.60
N PHE A 74 -13.29 10.02 -0.96
CA PHE A 74 -14.48 10.62 -0.35
C PHE A 74 -15.79 10.06 -0.92
N ALA A 75 -15.75 9.43 -2.10
CA ALA A 75 -16.92 8.80 -2.75
C ALA A 75 -17.22 7.42 -2.16
N THR A 76 -17.40 7.33 -0.85
CA THR A 76 -17.52 6.06 -0.09
C THR A 76 -18.74 5.22 -0.45
N GLN A 77 -19.75 5.79 -1.13
CA GLN A 77 -20.96 5.09 -1.57
C GLN A 77 -20.88 4.62 -3.04
N THR A 78 -19.82 5.02 -3.75
CA THR A 78 -19.61 4.62 -5.16
C THR A 78 -18.64 3.44 -5.21
N GLN A 79 -19.01 2.40 -5.97
CA GLN A 79 -18.11 1.25 -6.17
C GLN A 79 -16.81 1.70 -6.83
N PRO A 80 -15.64 1.54 -6.15
CA PRO A 80 -14.38 2.09 -6.61
C PRO A 80 -13.91 1.55 -7.96
N PHE A 81 -14.06 0.25 -8.19
CA PHE A 81 -13.53 -0.39 -9.38
C PHE A 81 -14.59 -1.19 -10.13
N THR A 82 -14.65 -1.01 -11.44
CA THR A 82 -15.45 -1.81 -12.36
C THR A 82 -14.57 -2.43 -13.43
N LEU A 83 -14.86 -3.67 -13.84
CA LEU A 83 -14.13 -4.33 -14.94
C LEU A 83 -14.20 -3.53 -16.22
N SER A 84 -13.10 -3.50 -16.96
CA SER A 84 -12.97 -2.90 -18.27
C SER A 84 -12.12 -3.80 -19.18
N ALA A 85 -12.09 -3.50 -20.48
CA ALA A 85 -11.29 -4.26 -21.46
C ALA A 85 -9.78 -4.23 -21.17
N THR A 86 -9.29 -3.23 -20.43
CA THR A 86 -7.88 -3.05 -20.07
C THR A 86 -7.58 -3.41 -18.61
N GLY A 87 -8.50 -4.11 -17.94
CA GLY A 87 -8.39 -4.53 -16.55
C GLY A 87 -9.51 -3.97 -15.69
N ALA A 88 -9.37 -2.79 -15.09
CA ALA A 88 -10.44 -2.12 -14.34
C ALA A 88 -10.35 -0.61 -14.45
N THR A 89 -11.53 0.04 -14.37
CA THR A 89 -11.67 1.50 -14.30
C THR A 89 -11.93 1.91 -12.86
N TYR A 90 -11.22 2.95 -12.39
CA TYR A 90 -11.44 3.56 -11.09
C TYR A 90 -12.52 4.64 -11.18
N ASN A 91 -13.57 4.53 -10.36
CA ASN A 91 -14.72 5.43 -10.32
C ASN A 91 -14.79 6.25 -9.02
N GLY A 92 -13.85 6.06 -8.10
CA GLY A 92 -13.73 6.86 -6.88
C GLY A 92 -13.01 8.19 -7.12
N ASP A 93 -12.71 8.90 -6.06
CA ASP A 93 -11.92 10.13 -6.11
C ASP A 93 -10.55 9.97 -5.42
N GLN A 94 -9.73 11.04 -5.44
CA GLN A 94 -8.38 11.05 -4.85
C GLN A 94 -8.38 11.48 -3.38
N GLY A 95 -9.54 11.61 -2.76
CA GLY A 95 -9.67 12.09 -1.39
C GLY A 95 -9.09 11.11 -0.37
N GLN A 96 -8.69 11.67 0.77
CA GLN A 96 -8.24 10.91 1.93
C GLN A 96 -8.92 11.48 3.17
N ARG A 97 -9.81 10.70 3.76
CA ARG A 97 -10.59 11.13 4.92
C ARG A 97 -9.67 11.21 6.15
N GLN A 98 -9.74 12.34 6.85
CA GLN A 98 -8.98 12.60 8.07
C GLN A 98 -9.89 12.49 9.28
N VAL A 99 -9.47 11.75 10.29
CA VAL A 99 -10.17 11.59 11.56
C VAL A 99 -9.32 12.16 12.68
N GLN A 100 -9.88 13.08 13.44
CA GLN A 100 -9.21 13.62 14.62
C GLN A 100 -9.16 12.57 15.72
N ILE A 101 -7.96 12.24 16.20
CA ILE A 101 -7.70 11.27 17.26
C ILE A 101 -7.36 11.92 18.59
N ALA A 102 -6.86 13.17 18.56
CA ALA A 102 -6.62 14.03 19.71
C ALA A 102 -6.72 15.50 19.33
N ALA A 103 -6.67 16.40 20.32
CA ALA A 103 -6.61 17.84 20.07
C ALA A 103 -5.38 18.18 19.21
N GLY A 104 -5.59 18.71 17.99
CA GLY A 104 -4.54 19.05 17.04
C GLY A 104 -3.88 17.86 16.32
N GLN A 105 -4.35 16.63 16.51
CA GLN A 105 -3.82 15.45 15.83
C GLN A 105 -4.92 14.72 15.05
N SER A 106 -4.71 14.57 13.74
CA SER A 106 -5.58 13.79 12.86
C SER A 106 -4.80 12.68 12.17
N VAL A 107 -5.49 11.63 11.79
CA VAL A 107 -4.97 10.48 11.07
C VAL A 107 -5.89 10.17 9.91
N ALA A 108 -5.33 9.85 8.75
CA ALA A 108 -6.11 9.36 7.63
C ALA A 108 -6.62 7.94 7.93
N ASP A 109 -7.91 7.70 7.72
CA ASP A 109 -8.55 6.40 7.94
C ASP A 109 -8.97 5.71 6.64
N SER A 110 -8.54 6.25 5.49
CA SER A 110 -8.73 5.66 4.17
C SER A 110 -7.61 6.07 3.23
N ASP A 111 -7.43 5.30 2.15
CA ASP A 111 -6.58 5.62 1.02
C ASP A 111 -7.41 5.56 -0.27
N SER A 112 -7.09 6.41 -1.27
CA SER A 112 -7.79 6.33 -2.54
C SER A 112 -7.36 5.06 -3.29
N GLY A 113 -8.30 4.36 -3.92
CA GLY A 113 -8.01 3.17 -4.69
C GLY A 113 -7.03 3.42 -5.82
N ASN A 114 -7.05 4.62 -6.41
CA ASN A 114 -6.08 4.98 -7.43
C ASN A 114 -4.65 5.04 -6.90
N SER A 115 -4.43 5.58 -5.70
CA SER A 115 -3.08 5.59 -5.09
C SER A 115 -2.58 4.18 -4.72
N VAL A 116 -3.50 3.30 -4.34
CA VAL A 116 -3.19 1.92 -3.92
C VAL A 116 -2.97 1.01 -5.13
N PHE A 117 -3.91 0.99 -6.09
CA PHE A 117 -3.96 0.00 -7.17
C PHE A 117 -3.63 0.56 -8.55
N GLY A 118 -3.69 1.90 -8.75
CA GLY A 118 -3.60 2.55 -10.05
C GLY A 118 -2.25 3.22 -10.33
N GLN A 119 -1.64 3.82 -9.32
CA GLN A 119 -0.41 4.62 -9.48
C GLN A 119 0.85 3.82 -9.16
N ILE A 120 0.99 2.64 -9.75
CA ILE A 120 2.15 1.77 -9.56
C ILE A 120 3.11 1.97 -10.73
N LYS A 121 4.36 2.27 -10.43
CA LYS A 121 5.40 2.43 -11.46
C LYS A 121 5.66 1.08 -12.14
N ASN A 122 5.61 1.05 -13.49
CA ASN A 122 5.89 -0.14 -14.25
C ASN A 122 7.40 -0.41 -14.42
N GLY A 123 7.75 -1.54 -15.01
CA GLY A 123 9.13 -1.96 -15.23
C GLY A 123 9.90 -2.18 -13.93
N ASN A 124 11.07 -1.58 -13.79
CA ASN A 124 11.87 -1.63 -12.57
C ASN A 124 11.58 -0.47 -11.58
N GLY A 125 10.54 0.31 -11.85
CA GLY A 125 10.17 1.48 -11.06
C GLY A 125 10.82 2.80 -11.50
N THR A 126 11.89 2.73 -12.30
CA THR A 126 12.57 3.90 -12.88
C THR A 126 12.39 3.95 -14.40
N PHE A 127 12.59 2.82 -15.05
CA PHE A 127 12.35 2.68 -16.49
C PHE A 127 11.76 1.30 -16.80
N THR A 128 11.18 1.16 -17.97
CA THR A 128 10.72 -0.10 -18.51
C THR A 128 11.48 -0.43 -19.78
N ALA A 129 11.82 -1.72 -19.95
CA ALA A 129 12.38 -2.24 -21.18
C ALA A 129 11.36 -3.20 -21.82
N THR A 130 11.11 -3.03 -23.11
CA THR A 130 10.13 -3.86 -23.85
C THR A 130 10.71 -4.26 -25.21
N ALA A 131 10.45 -5.50 -25.60
CA ALA A 131 10.78 -6.01 -26.94
C ALA A 131 9.73 -5.52 -27.95
N ALA A 132 10.16 -5.15 -29.14
CA ALA A 132 9.23 -4.83 -30.22
C ALA A 132 8.47 -6.09 -30.67
N ALA A 133 7.20 -5.93 -31.01
CA ALA A 133 6.36 -7.03 -31.46
C ALA A 133 6.82 -7.63 -32.81
N ALA A 134 7.59 -6.86 -33.59
CA ALA A 134 8.15 -7.29 -34.87
C ALA A 134 9.46 -8.07 -34.76
N ASN A 135 10.03 -8.23 -33.52
CA ASN A 135 11.27 -8.95 -33.33
C ASN A 135 11.13 -10.41 -33.79
N ALA A 136 12.11 -10.85 -34.58
CA ALA A 136 12.14 -12.16 -35.23
C ALA A 136 13.14 -13.14 -34.59
N GLY A 137 14.11 -12.62 -33.85
CA GLY A 137 15.12 -13.42 -33.14
C GLY A 137 14.61 -14.02 -31.84
N SER A 138 15.51 -14.65 -31.10
CA SER A 138 15.24 -15.28 -29.81
C SER A 138 15.64 -14.41 -28.59
N GLY A 139 15.84 -13.11 -28.80
CA GLY A 139 16.24 -12.19 -27.75
C GLY A 139 15.18 -11.98 -26.66
N VAL A 140 15.51 -12.34 -25.42
CA VAL A 140 14.64 -12.18 -24.24
C VAL A 140 15.28 -11.20 -23.26
N LEU A 141 14.49 -10.21 -22.83
CA LEU A 141 14.86 -9.24 -21.79
C LEU A 141 14.98 -9.93 -20.43
N GLY A 142 16.12 -9.75 -19.79
CA GLY A 142 16.38 -10.18 -18.42
C GLY A 142 16.33 -9.01 -17.42
N ALA A 143 17.29 -9.02 -16.50
CA ALA A 143 17.37 -7.98 -15.46
C ALA A 143 17.66 -6.60 -16.06
N THR A 144 17.01 -5.59 -15.50
CA THR A 144 17.18 -4.18 -15.85
C THR A 144 17.51 -3.38 -14.60
N THR A 145 18.58 -2.57 -14.62
CA THR A 145 19.01 -1.79 -13.46
C THR A 145 19.48 -0.39 -13.87
N VAL A 146 19.36 0.55 -12.94
CA VAL A 146 20.01 1.88 -13.07
C VAL A 146 21.38 1.80 -12.40
N SER A 147 22.44 1.90 -13.20
CA SER A 147 23.81 1.89 -12.72
C SER A 147 24.29 3.30 -12.33
N ASN A 148 23.73 4.34 -12.94
CA ASN A 148 24.03 5.73 -12.62
C ASN A 148 22.80 6.62 -12.88
N ALA A 149 22.11 7.00 -11.80
CA ALA A 149 20.89 7.79 -11.87
C ALA A 149 21.12 9.21 -12.45
N THR A 150 22.29 9.80 -12.23
CA THR A 150 22.64 11.13 -12.77
C THR A 150 22.77 11.09 -14.29
N LEU A 151 23.43 10.07 -14.83
CA LEU A 151 23.58 9.90 -16.28
C LEU A 151 22.23 9.57 -16.93
N TYR A 152 21.41 8.74 -16.31
CA TYR A 152 20.06 8.43 -16.81
C TYR A 152 19.16 9.67 -16.80
N GLY A 153 19.22 10.49 -15.74
CA GLY A 153 18.46 11.73 -15.60
C GLY A 153 18.94 12.87 -16.50
N ALA A 154 20.18 12.82 -17.00
CA ALA A 154 20.72 13.84 -17.89
C ALA A 154 20.15 13.76 -19.32
N GLY A 155 19.63 12.57 -19.74
CA GLY A 155 18.87 12.36 -20.97
C GLY A 155 17.37 12.46 -20.73
N ASN A 156 16.57 12.35 -21.79
CA ASN A 156 15.10 12.26 -21.66
C ASN A 156 14.62 10.84 -21.26
N GLY A 157 15.56 9.92 -20.99
CA GLY A 157 15.29 8.55 -20.56
C GLY A 157 14.70 7.63 -21.62
N VAL A 158 14.62 8.08 -22.87
CA VAL A 158 14.04 7.31 -23.98
C VAL A 158 15.16 6.82 -24.89
N TYR A 159 15.33 5.52 -24.97
CA TYR A 159 16.35 4.88 -25.78
C TYR A 159 15.79 3.68 -26.52
N SER A 160 16.47 3.29 -27.62
CA SER A 160 16.20 2.09 -28.40
C SER A 160 17.51 1.32 -28.61
N ILE A 161 17.53 0.05 -28.23
CA ILE A 161 18.61 -0.89 -28.55
C ILE A 161 18.22 -1.57 -29.85
N ASN A 162 18.96 -1.36 -30.93
CA ASN A 162 18.67 -1.87 -32.27
C ASN A 162 19.76 -2.84 -32.72
N PHE A 163 19.42 -4.05 -33.10
CA PHE A 163 20.35 -5.02 -33.64
C PHE A 163 20.50 -4.80 -35.16
N THR A 164 21.64 -4.32 -35.58
CA THR A 164 21.94 -4.05 -37.00
C THR A 164 22.40 -5.29 -37.74
N ALA A 165 22.99 -6.25 -37.03
CA ALA A 165 23.36 -7.57 -37.49
C ALA A 165 23.33 -8.55 -36.33
N PRO A 166 23.32 -9.89 -36.55
CA PRO A 166 23.45 -10.86 -35.45
C PRO A 166 24.69 -10.54 -34.59
N GLY A 167 24.48 -10.34 -33.28
CA GLY A 167 25.59 -10.05 -32.36
C GLY A 167 26.14 -8.62 -32.43
N THR A 168 25.52 -7.70 -33.16
CA THR A 168 25.94 -6.28 -33.24
C THR A 168 24.76 -5.35 -32.95
N TYR A 169 24.90 -4.41 -32.01
CA TYR A 169 23.85 -3.48 -31.64
C TYR A 169 24.29 -2.03 -31.67
N GLU A 170 23.31 -1.16 -31.83
CA GLU A 170 23.38 0.27 -31.60
C GLU A 170 22.30 0.70 -30.61
N VAL A 171 22.66 1.62 -29.73
CA VAL A 171 21.70 2.29 -28.83
C VAL A 171 21.52 3.72 -29.34
N ARG A 172 20.27 4.10 -29.56
CA ARG A 172 19.88 5.43 -30.03
C ARG A 172 18.95 6.10 -29.03
N ASP A 173 19.03 7.42 -28.93
CA ASP A 173 18.11 8.22 -28.14
C ASP A 173 16.82 8.57 -28.93
N SER A 174 15.93 9.34 -28.31
CA SER A 174 14.67 9.80 -28.93
C SER A 174 14.86 10.70 -30.15
N THR A 175 16.04 11.29 -30.33
CA THR A 175 16.39 12.10 -31.51
C THR A 175 17.04 11.27 -32.62
N ASN A 176 17.15 9.94 -32.41
CA ASN A 176 17.89 9.01 -33.27
C ASN A 176 19.41 9.21 -33.28
N ALA A 177 19.96 9.96 -32.31
CA ALA A 177 21.39 10.09 -32.15
C ALA A 177 22.00 8.81 -31.55
N LEU A 178 23.19 8.44 -32.02
CA LEU A 178 23.92 7.28 -31.51
C LEU A 178 24.45 7.57 -30.09
N VAL A 179 24.04 6.77 -29.11
CA VAL A 179 24.47 6.87 -27.71
C VAL A 179 25.57 5.86 -27.39
N SER A 180 25.43 4.64 -27.91
CA SER A 180 26.40 3.55 -27.71
C SER A 180 26.27 2.53 -28.84
N SER A 181 27.31 1.76 -29.08
CA SER A 181 27.31 0.63 -30.00
C SER A 181 28.29 -0.43 -29.52
N GLY A 182 28.08 -1.68 -29.92
CA GLY A 182 28.95 -2.75 -29.50
C GLY A 182 28.60 -4.12 -30.08
N THR A 183 29.32 -5.11 -29.60
CA THR A 183 29.02 -6.54 -29.87
C THR A 183 28.28 -7.11 -28.71
N TYR A 184 27.37 -8.03 -29.04
CA TYR A 184 26.52 -8.75 -28.09
C TYR A 184 26.83 -10.24 -28.14
N THR A 185 26.90 -10.85 -26.96
CA THR A 185 26.95 -12.30 -26.78
C THR A 185 25.79 -12.72 -25.87
N ASP A 186 25.26 -13.93 -26.06
CA ASP A 186 24.15 -14.45 -25.26
C ASP A 186 24.39 -14.30 -23.75
N GLY A 187 23.40 -13.78 -23.04
CA GLY A 187 23.46 -13.52 -21.60
C GLY A 187 24.21 -12.26 -21.19
N SER A 188 24.76 -11.48 -22.13
CA SER A 188 25.50 -10.26 -21.78
C SER A 188 24.58 -9.09 -21.42
N THR A 189 25.18 -8.13 -20.68
CA THR A 189 24.51 -6.89 -20.27
C THR A 189 24.95 -5.73 -21.17
N ILE A 190 24.00 -5.05 -21.77
CA ILE A 190 24.20 -3.82 -22.53
C ILE A 190 24.09 -2.64 -21.57
N SER A 191 25.18 -1.85 -21.49
CA SER A 191 25.27 -0.68 -20.60
C SER A 191 25.36 0.60 -21.41
N PHE A 192 24.51 1.58 -21.13
CA PHE A 192 24.48 2.89 -21.79
C PHE A 192 23.75 3.91 -20.92
N ALA A 193 24.10 5.17 -21.03
CA ALA A 193 23.41 6.31 -20.39
C ALA A 193 22.98 6.06 -18.91
N GLY A 194 23.80 5.34 -18.15
CA GLY A 194 23.51 5.03 -16.74
C GLY A 194 22.49 3.91 -16.50
N VAL A 195 22.11 3.16 -17.52
CA VAL A 195 21.24 1.96 -17.39
C VAL A 195 21.97 0.71 -17.87
N GLN A 196 21.50 -0.42 -17.38
CA GLN A 196 21.95 -1.74 -17.75
C GLN A 196 20.74 -2.61 -18.11
N VAL A 197 20.81 -3.27 -19.25
CA VAL A 197 19.78 -4.19 -19.74
C VAL A 197 20.46 -5.49 -20.09
N THR A 198 20.10 -6.57 -19.40
CA THR A 198 20.57 -7.93 -19.73
C THR A 198 19.66 -8.54 -20.77
N LEU A 199 20.26 -9.15 -21.77
CA LEU A 199 19.53 -9.90 -22.80
C LEU A 199 20.05 -11.34 -22.82
N SER A 200 19.18 -12.28 -23.11
CA SER A 200 19.52 -13.68 -23.39
C SER A 200 18.99 -14.10 -24.76
N GLY A 201 19.54 -15.16 -25.32
CA GLY A 201 19.21 -15.62 -26.67
C GLY A 201 19.94 -14.87 -27.76
N GLN A 202 19.48 -14.98 -28.99
CA GLN A 202 20.11 -14.42 -30.19
C GLN A 202 19.12 -13.48 -30.90
N PRO A 203 19.20 -12.17 -30.66
CA PRO A 203 18.44 -11.19 -31.45
C PRO A 203 18.85 -11.24 -32.92
N ALA A 204 17.88 -11.09 -33.81
CA ALA A 204 18.12 -11.02 -35.25
C ALA A 204 18.42 -9.57 -35.70
N ALA A 205 18.94 -9.43 -36.91
CA ALA A 205 19.05 -8.11 -37.55
C ALA A 205 17.63 -7.51 -37.70
N GLY A 206 17.46 -6.26 -37.28
CA GLY A 206 16.18 -5.56 -37.27
C GLY A 206 15.42 -5.68 -35.93
N ASP A 207 15.84 -6.55 -35.02
CA ASP A 207 15.25 -6.61 -33.69
C ASP A 207 15.55 -5.34 -32.89
N SER A 208 14.57 -4.90 -32.10
CA SER A 208 14.71 -3.71 -31.28
C SER A 208 14.08 -3.88 -29.89
N PHE A 209 14.68 -3.19 -28.92
CA PHE A 209 14.21 -3.16 -27.53
C PHE A 209 14.14 -1.71 -27.07
N ALA A 210 12.95 -1.26 -26.71
CA ALA A 210 12.72 0.09 -26.22
C ALA A 210 13.02 0.17 -24.72
N VAL A 211 13.68 1.25 -24.31
CA VAL A 211 13.88 1.62 -22.91
C VAL A 211 13.28 3.00 -22.72
N VAL A 212 12.25 3.09 -21.87
CA VAL A 212 11.49 4.33 -21.65
C VAL A 212 11.25 4.56 -20.16
N PRO A 213 11.09 5.81 -19.70
CA PRO A 213 10.77 6.08 -18.29
C PRO A 213 9.53 5.33 -17.82
N SER A 214 9.57 4.86 -16.56
CA SER A 214 8.41 4.22 -15.94
C SER A 214 7.23 5.17 -15.87
N THR A 215 6.07 4.66 -16.25
CA THR A 215 4.78 5.32 -16.11
C THR A 215 3.93 4.62 -15.06
N ASN A 216 2.81 5.23 -14.69
CA ASN A 216 1.87 4.58 -13.80
C ASN A 216 1.04 3.54 -14.55
N GLN A 217 0.90 2.36 -13.94
CA GLN A 217 0.09 1.26 -14.47
C GLN A 217 -0.70 0.64 -13.33
N SER A 218 -1.98 0.32 -13.58
CA SER A 218 -2.79 -0.33 -12.56
C SER A 218 -2.42 -1.81 -12.42
N VAL A 219 -2.62 -2.34 -11.21
CA VAL A 219 -2.47 -3.77 -10.95
C VAL A 219 -3.39 -4.60 -11.87
N PHE A 220 -4.60 -4.12 -12.13
CA PHE A 220 -5.57 -4.80 -13.00
C PHE A 220 -5.11 -4.86 -14.45
N THR A 221 -4.49 -3.78 -14.95
CA THR A 221 -3.86 -3.77 -16.28
C THR A 221 -2.69 -4.76 -16.35
N THR A 222 -1.90 -4.87 -15.29
CA THR A 222 -0.81 -5.85 -15.21
C THR A 222 -1.33 -7.28 -15.31
N VAL A 223 -2.40 -7.60 -14.56
CA VAL A 223 -3.02 -8.94 -14.64
C VAL A 223 -3.62 -9.19 -16.02
N GLN A 224 -4.35 -8.22 -16.57
CA GLN A 224 -4.96 -8.35 -17.90
C GLN A 224 -3.92 -8.57 -19.00
N ASN A 225 -2.79 -7.86 -18.94
CA ASN A 225 -1.69 -8.04 -19.90
C ASN A 225 -1.10 -9.45 -19.80
N LEU A 226 -0.92 -9.98 -18.58
CA LEU A 226 -0.48 -11.37 -18.39
C LEU A 226 -1.50 -12.37 -18.96
N VAL A 227 -2.79 -12.19 -18.65
CA VAL A 227 -3.86 -13.03 -19.20
C VAL A 227 -3.85 -13.02 -20.72
N ASN A 228 -3.74 -11.83 -21.32
CA ASN A 228 -3.69 -11.68 -22.78
C ASN A 228 -2.46 -12.35 -23.39
N ALA A 229 -1.29 -12.23 -22.74
CA ALA A 229 -0.06 -12.88 -23.21
C ALA A 229 -0.14 -14.41 -23.17
N LEU A 230 -0.90 -14.96 -22.24
CA LEU A 230 -1.09 -16.41 -22.06
C LEU A 230 -2.20 -17.00 -22.95
N GLN A 231 -2.98 -16.16 -23.66
CA GLN A 231 -3.98 -16.65 -24.62
C GLN A 231 -3.30 -17.46 -25.73
N PRO A 232 -3.98 -18.49 -26.24
CA PRO A 232 -3.42 -19.33 -27.31
C PRO A 232 -3.02 -18.49 -28.53
N GLY A 233 -1.73 -18.44 -28.82
CA GLY A 233 -1.15 -17.78 -29.99
C GLY A 233 -0.50 -18.82 -30.93
N ALA A 234 0.19 -18.34 -31.96
CA ALA A 234 0.91 -19.21 -32.88
C ALA A 234 2.02 -19.98 -32.15
N ASN A 235 2.14 -21.26 -32.39
CA ASN A 235 3.24 -22.10 -31.89
C ASN A 235 4.47 -21.92 -32.80
N SER A 236 5.21 -20.85 -32.61
CA SER A 236 6.48 -20.59 -33.27
C SER A 236 7.56 -20.20 -32.26
N ALA A 237 8.83 -20.36 -32.62
CA ALA A 237 9.92 -19.91 -31.74
C ALA A 237 9.83 -18.42 -31.41
N THR A 238 9.47 -17.59 -32.39
CA THR A 238 9.24 -16.15 -32.23
C THR A 238 8.09 -15.87 -31.26
N ALA A 239 6.94 -16.57 -31.40
CA ALA A 239 5.82 -16.41 -30.48
C ALA A 239 6.19 -16.79 -29.04
N THR A 240 7.00 -17.82 -28.85
CA THR A 240 7.51 -18.22 -27.54
C THR A 240 8.44 -17.14 -26.96
N THR A 241 9.33 -16.56 -27.78
CA THR A 241 10.20 -15.44 -27.36
C THR A 241 9.38 -14.22 -26.94
N GLN A 242 8.36 -13.85 -27.72
CA GLN A 242 7.46 -12.74 -27.40
C GLN A 242 6.66 -12.99 -26.12
N LEU A 243 6.20 -14.23 -25.91
CA LEU A 243 5.54 -14.65 -24.68
C LEU A 243 6.47 -14.49 -23.47
N ASN A 244 7.72 -14.98 -23.56
CA ASN A 244 8.70 -14.89 -22.48
C ASN A 244 9.01 -13.41 -22.14
N ASN A 245 9.14 -12.54 -23.13
CA ASN A 245 9.28 -11.09 -22.92
C ASN A 245 8.07 -10.49 -22.23
N SER A 246 6.84 -10.88 -22.63
CA SER A 246 5.60 -10.39 -22.02
C SER A 246 5.45 -10.86 -20.57
N ILE A 247 5.81 -12.12 -20.29
CA ILE A 247 5.81 -12.67 -18.92
C ILE A 247 6.87 -11.94 -18.06
N GLY A 248 8.08 -11.73 -18.58
CA GLY A 248 9.14 -10.99 -17.90
C GLY A 248 8.72 -9.57 -17.55
N TYR A 249 8.05 -8.87 -18.48
CA TYR A 249 7.47 -7.56 -18.23
C TYR A 249 6.38 -7.61 -17.16
N ALA A 250 5.48 -8.60 -17.20
CA ALA A 250 4.44 -8.79 -16.20
C ALA A 250 5.02 -9.08 -14.81
N LEU A 251 6.06 -9.92 -14.71
CA LEU A 251 6.75 -10.21 -13.45
C LEU A 251 7.33 -8.94 -12.81
N ASN A 252 8.03 -8.11 -13.58
CA ASN A 252 8.54 -6.84 -13.08
C ASN A 252 7.41 -5.96 -12.53
N ASN A 253 6.29 -5.85 -13.23
CA ASN A 253 5.14 -5.05 -12.80
C ASN A 253 4.43 -5.65 -11.58
N ILE A 254 4.36 -6.97 -11.44
CA ILE A 254 3.84 -7.64 -10.24
C ILE A 254 4.76 -7.36 -9.04
N ASP A 255 6.07 -7.39 -9.23
CA ASP A 255 7.03 -7.07 -8.17
C ASP A 255 6.90 -5.61 -7.71
N GLN A 256 6.66 -4.66 -8.64
CA GLN A 256 6.34 -3.26 -8.29
C GLN A 256 5.00 -3.15 -7.54
N ALA A 257 3.99 -3.92 -7.93
CA ALA A 257 2.71 -3.96 -7.22
C ALA A 257 2.86 -4.52 -5.79
N LEU A 258 3.66 -5.57 -5.59
CA LEU A 258 3.98 -6.11 -4.27
C LEU A 258 4.71 -5.09 -3.39
N ASN A 259 5.67 -4.34 -3.96
CA ASN A 259 6.36 -3.26 -3.27
C ASN A 259 5.39 -2.14 -2.87
N GLN A 260 4.48 -1.75 -3.77
CA GLN A 260 3.44 -0.75 -3.46
C GLN A 260 2.53 -1.22 -2.33
N MET A 261 2.03 -2.46 -2.37
CA MET A 261 1.21 -3.03 -1.28
C MET A 261 1.96 -3.01 0.05
N SER A 262 3.24 -3.36 0.05
CA SER A 262 4.08 -3.32 1.26
C SER A 262 4.20 -1.90 1.82
N ASN A 263 4.41 -0.90 0.97
CA ASN A 263 4.52 0.51 1.36
C ASN A 263 3.19 1.04 1.93
N VAL A 264 2.06 0.74 1.27
CA VAL A 264 0.74 1.15 1.76
C VAL A 264 0.44 0.50 3.10
N ARG A 265 0.68 -0.81 3.25
CA ARG A 265 0.50 -1.52 4.53
C ARG A 265 1.38 -0.97 5.63
N ALA A 266 2.63 -0.61 5.35
CA ALA A 266 3.50 0.04 6.32
C ALA A 266 2.93 1.40 6.77
N SER A 267 2.37 2.18 5.84
CA SER A 267 1.68 3.44 6.16
C SER A 267 0.45 3.22 7.02
N VAL A 268 -0.41 2.25 6.68
CA VAL A 268 -1.59 1.87 7.47
C VAL A 268 -1.19 1.41 8.88
N GLY A 269 -0.15 0.57 8.98
CA GLY A 269 0.42 0.14 10.26
C GLY A 269 0.92 1.29 11.13
N GLY A 270 1.58 2.28 10.54
CA GLY A 270 2.01 3.50 11.22
C GLY A 270 0.83 4.31 11.78
N ARG A 271 -0.26 4.42 11.01
CA ARG A 271 -1.51 5.09 11.44
C ARG A 271 -2.19 4.33 12.57
N LEU A 272 -2.28 3.00 12.48
CA LEU A 272 -2.81 2.14 13.56
C LEU A 272 -2.02 2.30 14.86
N ASN A 273 -0.68 2.32 14.77
CA ASN A 273 0.18 2.55 15.92
C ASN A 273 -0.05 3.93 16.56
N SER A 274 -0.21 4.98 15.74
CA SER A 274 -0.53 6.33 16.22
C SER A 274 -1.87 6.37 16.98
N ILE A 275 -2.90 5.69 16.46
CA ILE A 275 -4.21 5.56 17.11
C ILE A 275 -4.07 4.83 18.44
N THR A 276 -3.38 3.69 18.47
CA THR A 276 -3.18 2.88 19.69
C THR A 276 -2.43 3.66 20.76
N THR A 277 -1.38 4.39 20.39
CA THR A 277 -0.64 5.26 21.29
C THR A 277 -1.54 6.34 21.88
N GLN A 278 -2.35 7.01 21.04
CA GLN A 278 -3.27 8.04 21.51
C GLN A 278 -4.38 7.49 22.43
N GLN A 279 -4.88 6.29 22.15
CA GLN A 279 -5.83 5.61 23.04
C GLN A 279 -5.22 5.33 24.41
N SER A 280 -3.98 4.88 24.45
CA SER A 280 -3.24 4.63 25.71
C SER A 280 -3.06 5.93 26.51
N VAL A 281 -2.68 7.03 25.86
CA VAL A 281 -2.57 8.35 26.48
C VAL A 281 -3.92 8.80 27.04
N SER A 282 -4.99 8.68 26.25
CA SER A 282 -6.35 9.05 26.67
C SER A 282 -6.84 8.23 27.86
N SER A 283 -6.57 6.92 27.85
CA SER A 283 -6.90 6.01 28.97
C SER A 283 -6.14 6.40 30.25
N SER A 284 -4.84 6.71 30.13
CA SER A 284 -4.02 7.16 31.27
C SER A 284 -4.54 8.48 31.85
N GLN A 285 -4.92 9.44 31.00
CA GLN A 285 -5.53 10.71 31.42
C GLN A 285 -6.88 10.47 32.11
N GLN A 286 -7.70 9.57 31.59
CA GLN A 286 -8.99 9.23 32.19
C GLN A 286 -8.81 8.64 33.60
N ILE A 287 -7.86 7.71 33.78
CA ILE A 287 -7.54 7.14 35.09
C ILE A 287 -7.05 8.24 36.06
N GLN A 288 -6.18 9.14 35.60
CA GLN A 288 -5.68 10.25 36.42
C GLN A 288 -6.84 11.19 36.85
N LEU A 289 -7.74 11.55 35.93
CA LEU A 289 -8.91 12.35 36.25
C LEU A 289 -9.83 11.65 37.24
N GLN A 290 -10.04 10.34 37.08
CA GLN A 290 -10.88 9.56 37.97
C GLN A 290 -10.28 9.46 39.37
N THR A 291 -8.94 9.32 39.47
CA THR A 291 -8.20 9.35 40.74
C THR A 291 -8.34 10.73 41.40
N ASN A 292 -8.20 11.81 40.66
CA ASN A 292 -8.37 13.17 41.17
C ASN A 292 -9.80 13.43 41.68
N ILE A 293 -10.82 12.98 40.91
CA ILE A 293 -12.20 13.07 41.33
C ILE A 293 -12.45 12.26 42.62
N SER A 294 -11.92 11.03 42.68
CA SER A 294 -12.04 10.19 43.88
C SER A 294 -11.39 10.86 45.09
N ASN A 295 -10.20 11.44 44.92
CA ASN A 295 -9.51 12.17 46.00
C ASN A 295 -10.28 13.43 46.46
N LEU A 296 -10.95 14.13 45.54
CA LEU A 296 -11.77 15.29 45.87
C LEU A 296 -13.12 14.90 46.53
N GLN A 297 -13.67 13.75 46.16
CA GLN A 297 -14.95 13.25 46.70
C GLN A 297 -14.78 12.41 47.97
N SER A 298 -13.58 11.87 48.24
CA SER A 298 -13.30 11.11 49.45
C SER A 298 -13.35 12.04 50.66
N LEU A 299 -14.46 12.01 51.37
CA LEU A 299 -14.57 12.68 52.65
C LEU A 299 -13.69 11.92 53.66
N ASP A 300 -12.81 12.65 54.36
CA ASP A 300 -12.16 12.06 55.54
C ASP A 300 -13.19 11.86 56.62
N TYR A 301 -13.90 10.72 56.57
CA TYR A 301 -14.93 10.35 57.55
C TYR A 301 -14.37 10.35 58.96
N ALA A 302 -13.11 9.99 59.20
CA ALA A 302 -12.50 10.00 60.50
C ALA A 302 -12.35 11.42 61.04
N GLY A 303 -11.85 12.33 60.22
CA GLY A 303 -11.76 13.75 60.53
C GLY A 303 -13.10 14.43 60.72
N ALA A 304 -14.05 14.12 59.84
CA ALA A 304 -15.43 14.66 59.94
C ALA A 304 -16.16 14.19 61.21
N ILE A 305 -16.06 12.89 61.56
CA ILE A 305 -16.63 12.32 62.80
C ILE A 305 -15.95 12.93 64.01
N THR A 306 -14.61 13.08 64.03
CA THR A 306 -13.88 13.69 65.12
C THR A 306 -14.32 15.16 65.32
N THR A 307 -14.45 15.93 64.27
CA THR A 307 -14.94 17.30 64.27
C THR A 307 -16.38 17.38 64.78
N LEU A 308 -17.25 16.50 64.34
CA LEU A 308 -18.64 16.40 64.80
C LEU A 308 -18.70 16.07 66.32
N GLN A 309 -17.89 15.10 66.78
CA GLN A 309 -17.82 14.77 68.20
C GLN A 309 -17.31 15.95 69.05
N GLN A 310 -16.31 16.65 68.55
CA GLN A 310 -15.78 17.83 69.21
C GLN A 310 -16.79 18.96 69.28
N GLN A 311 -17.58 19.20 68.22
CA GLN A 311 -18.66 20.15 68.20
C GLN A 311 -19.80 19.76 69.17
N ASN A 312 -20.18 18.46 69.23
CA ASN A 312 -21.16 17.94 70.16
C ASN A 312 -20.71 18.09 71.63
N THR A 313 -19.44 17.82 71.91
CA THR A 313 -18.88 18.03 73.26
C THR A 313 -18.86 19.51 73.63
N THR A 314 -18.48 20.38 72.71
CA THR A 314 -18.49 21.84 72.93
C THR A 314 -19.92 22.34 73.14
N LEU A 315 -20.88 21.87 72.39
CA LEU A 315 -22.29 22.21 72.55
C LEU A 315 -22.81 21.73 73.94
N SER A 316 -22.49 20.51 74.33
CA SER A 316 -22.87 19.98 75.65
C SER A 316 -22.26 20.78 76.80
N ALA A 317 -20.99 21.17 76.69
CA ALA A 317 -20.33 22.02 77.66
C ALA A 317 -20.96 23.41 77.75
N ALA A 318 -21.30 23.98 76.55
CA ALA A 318 -21.99 25.28 76.49
C ALA A 318 -23.39 25.23 77.11
N LEU A 319 -24.16 24.17 76.88
CA LEU A 319 -25.48 23.95 77.51
C LEU A 319 -25.37 23.75 79.01
N GLN A 320 -24.34 23.05 79.54
CA GLN A 320 -24.08 22.91 80.94
C GLN A 320 -23.69 24.29 81.57
N ALA A 321 -22.80 25.03 80.93
CA ALA A 321 -22.44 26.37 81.36
C ALA A 321 -23.65 27.32 81.38
N TYR A 322 -24.50 27.23 80.40
CA TYR A 322 -25.75 27.99 80.35
C TYR A 322 -26.72 27.61 81.45
N SER A 323 -26.91 26.32 81.74
CA SER A 323 -27.75 25.86 82.83
C SER A 323 -27.22 26.28 84.21
N LEU A 324 -25.87 26.26 84.39
CA LEU A 324 -25.22 26.79 85.60
C LEU A 324 -25.44 28.27 85.79
N THR A 325 -25.33 29.08 84.72
CA THR A 325 -25.56 30.51 84.75
C THR A 325 -27.03 30.86 85.00
N GLN A 326 -27.97 30.10 84.47
CA GLN A 326 -29.40 30.22 84.78
C GLN A 326 -29.74 29.88 86.23
N GLY A 327 -29.01 28.89 86.82
CA GLY A 327 -29.16 28.48 88.23
C GLY A 327 -28.58 29.48 89.22
N LEU A 328 -27.71 30.41 88.77
CA LEU A 328 -27.15 31.54 89.51
C LEU A 328 -27.98 32.80 89.40
N SER A 329 -29.26 32.71 89.26
CA SER A 329 -30.17 33.85 89.25
C SER A 329 -30.05 34.64 90.61
N LEU A 330 -29.83 35.93 90.50
CA LEU A 330 -29.64 36.90 91.58
C LEU A 330 -30.81 36.85 92.61
N PHE A 331 -31.92 36.20 92.25
CA PHE A 331 -33.11 36.08 93.12
C PHE A 331 -33.06 34.95 94.13
N LYS A 332 -31.97 34.14 94.21
CA LYS A 332 -31.74 33.22 95.29
C LYS A 332 -30.88 33.74 96.41
N PHE A 333 -30.49 35.04 96.38
CA PHE A 333 -29.61 35.68 97.37
C PHE A 333 -30.26 36.90 97.98
N LEU A 334 -31.57 37.11 97.75
CA LEU A 334 -32.43 38.04 98.48
C LEU A 334 -33.38 37.20 99.39
#